data_5a0e04b3e3a715ffddb812032ac8bf28
#
_entry.id   5a0e04b3e3a715ffddb812032ac8bf28
#
_cell.length_a   1.000
_cell.length_b   1.000
_cell.length_c   1.000
_cell.angle_alpha   90.00
_cell.angle_beta   90.00
_cell.angle_gamma   90.00
#
_symmetry.space_group_name_H-M   'P 1'
#
loop_
_entity.id
_entity.type
_entity.pdbx_description
1 polymer ?
#
loop_
_entity_poly.entity_id
_entity_poly.type
_entity_poly.pdbx_seq_one_letter_code
_entity_poly.pdbx_strand_id
1 'polypeptide(L)'
;MAPRDADADADANAIRRQIESDPYCATLGIELAELGAGTARTRLEITDDLTNFHGTPHGGAIYSLADAAFAAASNADGETAVALETNVSYLDAVEVGTVLTATAKETHYGGRTAEYEVVVTDEADETGDRVATFRGRVYKP
;
A
#
# COMPACT_ATOMS: atom_id res chain seq x y z
N MET A 1 -9.45 13.94 -29.56
CA MET A 1 -9.17 13.88 -28.09
C MET A 1 -9.64 12.57 -27.47
N ALA A 2 -10.79 12.06 -27.90
CA ALA A 2 -11.30 10.79 -27.39
C ALA A 2 -10.29 9.62 -27.45
N PRO A 3 -9.53 9.41 -28.55
CA PRO A 3 -8.51 8.35 -28.58
C PRO A 3 -7.45 8.47 -27.48
N ARG A 4 -7.06 9.69 -27.16
CA ARG A 4 -6.06 9.97 -26.12
C ARG A 4 -6.60 9.61 -24.74
N ASP A 5 -7.85 9.95 -24.45
CA ASP A 5 -8.47 9.63 -23.17
C ASP A 5 -8.71 8.12 -23.05
N ALA A 6 -9.11 7.46 -24.13
CA ALA A 6 -9.28 6.02 -24.16
C ALA A 6 -7.94 5.29 -23.97
N ASP A 7 -6.86 5.80 -24.56
CA ASP A 7 -5.52 5.24 -24.38
C ASP A 7 -5.04 5.41 -22.94
N ALA A 8 -5.29 6.58 -22.33
CA ALA A 8 -4.93 6.84 -20.94
C ALA A 8 -5.69 5.91 -19.99
N ASP A 9 -6.98 5.68 -20.22
CA ASP A 9 -7.79 4.75 -19.43
C ASP A 9 -7.32 3.31 -19.59
N ALA A 10 -6.99 2.91 -20.81
CA ALA A 10 -6.47 1.57 -21.10
C ALA A 10 -5.12 1.35 -20.41
N ASP A 11 -4.23 2.36 -20.44
CA ASP A 11 -2.93 2.30 -19.77
C ASP A 11 -3.10 2.24 -18.25
N ALA A 12 -4.01 3.03 -17.68
CA ALA A 12 -4.30 3.01 -16.25
C ALA A 12 -4.84 1.64 -15.82
N ASN A 13 -5.72 1.03 -16.60
CA ASN A 13 -6.25 -0.30 -16.32
C ASN A 13 -5.17 -1.37 -16.42
N ALA A 14 -4.26 -1.26 -17.39
CA ALA A 14 -3.14 -2.19 -17.52
C ALA A 14 -2.18 -2.10 -16.34
N ILE A 15 -1.88 -0.89 -15.88
CA ILE A 15 -1.04 -0.64 -14.71
C ILE A 15 -1.69 -1.25 -13.46
N ARG A 16 -2.98 -1.01 -13.27
CA ARG A 16 -3.73 -1.57 -12.14
C ARG A 16 -3.66 -3.10 -12.14
N ARG A 17 -3.90 -3.73 -13.29
CA ARG A 17 -3.83 -5.20 -13.39
C ARG A 17 -2.45 -5.73 -13.08
N GLN A 18 -1.40 -5.04 -13.51
CA GLN A 18 -0.03 -5.42 -13.20
C GLN A 18 0.24 -5.38 -11.71
N ILE A 19 -0.17 -4.31 -11.02
CA ILE A 19 -0.01 -4.17 -9.58
C ILE A 19 -0.81 -5.24 -8.85
N GLU A 20 -2.05 -5.51 -9.28
CA GLU A 20 -2.91 -6.53 -8.69
C GLU A 20 -2.37 -7.95 -8.88
N SER A 21 -1.45 -8.16 -9.81
CA SER A 21 -0.86 -9.48 -10.07
C SER A 21 0.30 -9.83 -9.15
N ASP A 22 0.60 -9.01 -8.15
CA ASP A 22 1.71 -9.22 -7.22
C ASP A 22 1.54 -10.54 -6.45
N PRO A 23 2.45 -11.53 -6.65
CA PRO A 23 2.30 -12.85 -6.01
C PRO A 23 2.43 -12.81 -4.49
N TYR A 24 3.27 -11.93 -3.97
CA TYR A 24 3.47 -11.80 -2.53
C TYR A 24 2.20 -11.30 -1.85
N CYS A 25 1.57 -10.27 -2.43
CA CYS A 25 0.30 -9.76 -1.94
C CYS A 25 -0.80 -10.82 -1.98
N ALA A 26 -0.85 -11.59 -3.07
CA ALA A 26 -1.81 -12.68 -3.21
C ALA A 26 -1.63 -13.74 -2.11
N THR A 27 -0.37 -14.07 -1.79
CA THR A 27 -0.06 -15.04 -0.74
C THR A 27 -0.56 -14.59 0.63
N LEU A 28 -0.43 -13.31 0.94
CA LEU A 28 -0.87 -12.76 2.23
C LEU A 28 -2.35 -12.40 2.26
N GLY A 29 -2.99 -12.25 1.11
CA GLY A 29 -4.37 -11.81 1.02
C GLY A 29 -4.54 -10.29 0.94
N ILE A 30 -3.47 -9.57 0.58
CA ILE A 30 -3.51 -8.11 0.42
C ILE A 30 -4.19 -7.78 -0.91
N GLU A 31 -5.21 -6.92 -0.84
CA GLU A 31 -5.97 -6.46 -2.00
C GLU A 31 -5.68 -4.99 -2.28
N LEU A 32 -5.61 -4.63 -3.56
CA LEU A 32 -5.57 -3.24 -3.99
C LEU A 32 -7.00 -2.71 -4.07
N ALA A 33 -7.34 -1.77 -3.18
CA ALA A 33 -8.70 -1.20 -3.11
C ALA A 33 -8.85 0.03 -4.00
N GLU A 34 -7.87 0.92 -3.99
CA GLU A 34 -7.90 2.16 -4.77
C GLU A 34 -6.51 2.47 -5.32
N LEU A 35 -6.48 3.09 -6.50
CA LEU A 35 -5.24 3.50 -7.15
C LEU A 35 -5.49 4.84 -7.87
N GLY A 36 -4.63 5.80 -7.63
CA GLY A 36 -4.68 7.11 -8.27
C GLY A 36 -3.28 7.69 -8.45
N ALA A 37 -3.19 8.89 -8.99
CA ALA A 37 -1.91 9.55 -9.19
C ALA A 37 -1.24 9.86 -7.85
N GLY A 38 -0.16 9.14 -7.54
CA GLY A 38 0.58 9.30 -6.29
C GLY A 38 -0.15 8.81 -5.05
N THR A 39 -1.24 8.06 -5.21
CA THR A 39 -2.04 7.55 -4.10
C THR A 39 -2.43 6.10 -4.33
N ALA A 40 -2.60 5.37 -3.25
CA ALA A 40 -3.14 4.00 -3.31
C ALA A 40 -3.72 3.61 -1.96
N ARG A 41 -4.64 2.66 -1.99
CA ARG A 41 -5.17 2.05 -0.78
C ARG A 41 -5.16 0.55 -0.92
N THR A 42 -4.64 -0.12 0.09
CA THR A 42 -4.62 -1.58 0.18
C THR A 42 -5.39 -2.02 1.41
N ARG A 43 -5.83 -3.28 1.41
CA ARG A 43 -6.70 -3.84 2.43
C ARG A 43 -6.27 -5.26 2.75
N LEU A 44 -6.32 -5.62 4.04
CA LEU A 44 -5.93 -6.94 4.52
C LEU A 44 -6.73 -7.35 5.73
N GLU A 45 -7.36 -8.52 5.69
CA GLU A 45 -7.91 -9.14 6.89
C GLU A 45 -6.80 -9.90 7.61
N ILE A 46 -6.62 -9.63 8.89
CA ILE A 46 -5.62 -10.34 9.71
C ILE A 46 -6.20 -11.68 10.14
N THR A 47 -5.69 -12.75 9.56
CA THR A 47 -6.10 -14.12 9.86
C THR A 47 -5.10 -14.79 10.82
N ASP A 48 -5.42 -15.99 11.30
CA ASP A 48 -4.52 -16.77 12.16
C ASP A 48 -3.18 -17.05 11.47
N ASP A 49 -3.16 -17.17 10.15
CA ASP A 49 -1.94 -17.43 9.38
C ASP A 49 -0.96 -16.24 9.40
N LEU A 50 -1.43 -15.07 9.82
CA LEU A 50 -0.64 -13.85 9.86
C LEU A 50 -0.24 -13.47 11.29
N THR A 51 -0.14 -14.45 12.17
CA THR A 51 0.26 -14.23 13.56
C THR A 51 1.73 -14.60 13.75
N ASN A 52 2.31 -14.06 14.84
CA ASN A 52 3.67 -14.38 15.26
C ASN A 52 3.64 -15.55 16.26
N PHE A 53 4.82 -15.89 16.82
CA PHE A 53 4.93 -17.00 17.76
C PHE A 53 4.22 -16.72 19.11
N HIS A 54 3.86 -15.49 19.40
CA HIS A 54 3.01 -15.14 20.56
C HIS A 54 1.52 -15.32 20.30
N GLY A 55 1.12 -15.63 19.06
CA GLY A 55 -0.27 -15.73 18.67
C GLY A 55 -0.97 -14.39 18.42
N THR A 56 -0.19 -13.30 18.31
CA THR A 56 -0.73 -11.97 17.98
C THR A 56 -0.41 -11.61 16.53
N PRO A 57 -1.16 -10.67 15.92
CA PRO A 57 -0.89 -10.26 14.54
C PRO A 57 0.57 -9.88 14.33
N HIS A 58 1.16 -10.40 13.28
CA HIS A 58 2.58 -10.21 12.98
C HIS A 58 2.81 -8.78 12.47
N GLY A 59 3.79 -8.08 13.04
CA GLY A 59 4.18 -6.76 12.55
C GLY A 59 4.60 -6.79 11.08
N GLY A 60 5.17 -7.90 10.61
CA GLY A 60 5.51 -8.09 9.21
C GLY A 60 4.31 -8.04 8.27
N ALA A 61 3.14 -8.49 8.71
CA ALA A 61 1.92 -8.41 7.91
C ALA A 61 1.45 -6.95 7.77
N ILE A 62 1.49 -6.20 8.85
CA ILE A 62 1.16 -4.76 8.85
C ILE A 62 2.14 -3.99 7.96
N TYR A 63 3.43 -4.29 8.09
CA TYR A 63 4.47 -3.72 7.23
C TYR A 63 4.20 -4.02 5.77
N SER A 64 3.91 -5.28 5.42
CA SER A 64 3.65 -5.70 4.04
C SER A 64 2.44 -4.99 3.44
N LEU A 65 1.38 -4.82 4.24
CA LEU A 65 0.20 -4.07 3.81
C LEU A 65 0.55 -2.62 3.46
N ALA A 66 1.32 -1.95 4.33
CA ALA A 66 1.75 -0.58 4.11
C ALA A 66 2.71 -0.50 2.91
N ASP A 67 3.64 -1.43 2.80
CA ASP A 67 4.60 -1.49 1.70
C ASP A 67 3.88 -1.70 0.36
N ALA A 68 2.83 -2.51 0.34
CA ALA A 68 2.02 -2.74 -0.86
C ALA A 68 1.34 -1.44 -1.33
N ALA A 69 0.81 -0.64 -0.40
CA ALA A 69 0.22 0.65 -0.72
C ALA A 69 1.27 1.64 -1.26
N PHE A 70 2.44 1.66 -0.61
CA PHE A 70 3.57 2.48 -1.03
C PHE A 70 4.05 2.10 -2.44
N ALA A 71 4.22 0.81 -2.72
CA ALA A 71 4.62 0.32 -4.03
C ALA A 71 3.58 0.66 -5.10
N ALA A 72 2.31 0.47 -4.81
CA ALA A 72 1.22 0.79 -5.74
C ALA A 72 1.19 2.29 -6.06
N ALA A 73 1.24 3.14 -5.04
CA ALA A 73 1.20 4.59 -5.23
C ALA A 73 2.40 5.09 -6.04
N SER A 74 3.59 4.57 -5.77
CA SER A 74 4.82 5.02 -6.44
C SER A 74 4.93 4.52 -7.87
N ASN A 75 4.22 3.46 -8.24
CA ASN A 75 4.22 2.90 -9.60
C ASN A 75 2.92 3.20 -10.37
N ALA A 76 2.03 4.00 -9.80
CA ALA A 76 0.70 4.25 -10.36
C ALA A 76 0.74 4.97 -11.72
N ASP A 77 1.80 5.69 -12.01
CA ASP A 77 1.97 6.41 -13.29
C ASP A 77 2.55 5.53 -14.41
N GLY A 78 2.88 4.27 -14.11
CA GLY A 78 3.47 3.33 -15.05
C GLY A 78 4.99 3.38 -15.12
N GLU A 79 5.63 4.35 -14.46
CA GLU A 79 7.09 4.38 -14.35
C GLU A 79 7.54 3.44 -13.23
N THR A 80 8.60 2.69 -13.48
CA THR A 80 9.15 1.80 -12.45
C THR A 80 9.76 2.65 -11.32
N ALA A 81 9.31 2.37 -10.10
CA ALA A 81 9.88 2.96 -8.89
C ALA A 81 10.33 1.82 -7.98
N VAL A 82 11.52 1.96 -7.40
CA VAL A 82 12.08 0.97 -6.48
C VAL A 82 12.34 1.62 -5.13
N ALA A 83 12.10 0.89 -4.06
CA ALA A 83 12.28 1.41 -2.71
C ALA A 83 13.78 1.65 -2.41
N LEU A 84 14.08 2.81 -1.85
CA LEU A 84 15.41 3.14 -1.34
C LEU A 84 15.50 2.90 0.16
N GLU A 85 14.49 3.35 0.87
CA GLU A 85 14.41 3.17 2.33
C GLU A 85 12.96 3.23 2.77
N THR A 86 12.67 2.60 3.87
CA THR A 86 11.36 2.63 4.51
C THR A 86 11.56 2.67 6.02
N ASN A 87 10.56 3.18 6.73
CA ASN A 87 10.47 3.02 8.17
C ASN A 87 9.00 2.88 8.57
N VAL A 88 8.78 2.20 9.68
CA VAL A 88 7.44 1.97 10.20
C VAL A 88 7.43 2.22 11.71
N SER A 89 6.34 2.82 12.19
CA SER A 89 6.04 2.93 13.61
C SER A 89 4.74 2.21 13.87
N TYR A 90 4.76 1.23 14.79
CA TYR A 90 3.57 0.53 15.23
C TYR A 90 3.00 1.29 16.42
N LEU A 91 1.77 1.78 16.30
CA LEU A 91 1.21 2.73 17.25
C LEU A 91 0.15 2.11 18.16
N ASP A 92 -0.50 1.04 17.71
CA ASP A 92 -1.58 0.41 18.46
C ASP A 92 -1.63 -1.09 18.17
N ALA A 93 -2.19 -1.84 19.11
CA ALA A 93 -2.34 -3.28 18.98
C ALA A 93 -3.53 -3.62 18.07
N VAL A 94 -3.42 -4.73 17.38
CA VAL A 94 -4.43 -5.25 16.46
C VAL A 94 -4.80 -6.66 16.91
N GLU A 95 -6.06 -7.03 16.72
CA GLU A 95 -6.54 -8.39 17.00
C GLU A 95 -6.74 -9.17 15.70
N VAL A 96 -6.63 -10.51 15.80
CA VAL A 96 -6.99 -11.41 14.70
C VAL A 96 -8.46 -11.18 14.34
N GLY A 97 -8.76 -11.13 13.04
CA GLY A 97 -10.10 -10.81 12.54
C GLY A 97 -10.27 -9.35 12.14
N THR A 98 -9.35 -8.48 12.55
CA THR A 98 -9.39 -7.06 12.15
C THR A 98 -9.10 -6.92 10.66
N VAL A 99 -9.84 -6.07 9.99
CA VAL A 99 -9.55 -5.67 8.62
C VAL A 99 -8.83 -4.34 8.65
N LEU A 100 -7.59 -4.33 8.15
CA LEU A 100 -6.75 -3.14 8.09
C LEU A 100 -6.76 -2.54 6.69
N THR A 101 -6.69 -1.22 6.65
CA THR A 101 -6.56 -0.44 5.42
C THR A 101 -5.30 0.40 5.49
N ALA A 102 -4.49 0.38 4.45
CA ALA A 102 -3.31 1.24 4.33
C ALA A 102 -3.56 2.25 3.21
N THR A 103 -3.40 3.52 3.51
CA THR A 103 -3.59 4.61 2.55
C THR A 103 -2.26 5.31 2.35
N ALA A 104 -1.74 5.26 1.12
CA ALA A 104 -0.49 5.88 0.73
C ALA A 104 -0.75 7.16 -0.05
N LYS A 105 0.07 8.17 0.21
CA LYS A 105 0.08 9.38 -0.60
C LYS A 105 1.48 9.95 -0.73
N GLU A 106 1.77 10.51 -1.90
CA GLU A 106 3.03 11.19 -2.17
C GLU A 106 3.11 12.46 -1.33
N THR A 107 4.22 12.63 -0.63
CA THR A 107 4.47 13.81 0.21
C THR A 107 5.56 14.70 -0.35
N HIS A 108 6.42 14.17 -1.23
CA HIS A 108 7.46 14.95 -1.89
C HIS A 108 7.84 14.28 -3.21
N TYR A 109 8.02 15.08 -4.24
CA TYR A 109 8.47 14.63 -5.55
C TYR A 109 9.72 15.42 -5.95
N GLY A 110 10.84 14.70 -6.14
CA GLY A 110 12.13 15.28 -6.47
C GLY A 110 12.64 14.90 -7.85
N GLY A 111 11.77 14.53 -8.77
CA GLY A 111 12.14 14.09 -10.12
C GLY A 111 12.44 12.60 -10.14
N ARG A 112 13.67 12.21 -9.78
CA ARG A 112 14.06 10.79 -9.73
C ARG A 112 13.77 10.11 -8.41
N THR A 113 13.51 10.89 -7.37
CA THR A 113 13.14 10.35 -6.06
C THR A 113 11.79 10.92 -5.65
N ALA A 114 11.06 10.18 -4.83
CA ALA A 114 9.81 10.65 -4.26
C ALA A 114 9.62 10.04 -2.88
N GLU A 115 8.90 10.73 -2.03
CA GLU A 115 8.60 10.27 -0.67
C GLU A 115 7.09 10.10 -0.53
N TYR A 116 6.72 9.10 0.28
CA TYR A 116 5.33 8.73 0.52
C TYR A 116 5.11 8.52 2.01
N GLU A 117 3.92 8.91 2.48
CA GLU A 117 3.43 8.54 3.80
C GLU A 117 2.32 7.53 3.62
N VAL A 118 2.32 6.51 4.48
CA VAL A 118 1.25 5.50 4.52
C VAL A 118 0.69 5.46 5.93
N VAL A 119 -0.63 5.55 6.05
CA VAL A 119 -1.34 5.46 7.31
C VAL A 119 -2.13 4.16 7.30
N VAL A 120 -1.95 3.33 8.33
CA VAL A 120 -2.70 2.08 8.51
C VAL A 120 -3.75 2.30 9.58
N THR A 121 -4.99 1.96 9.25
CA THR A 121 -6.12 2.11 10.16
C THR A 121 -6.95 0.83 10.20
N ASP A 122 -7.74 0.65 11.26
CA ASP A 122 -8.75 -0.40 11.37
C ASP A 122 -9.99 0.08 10.63
N GLU A 123 -10.46 -0.70 9.65
CA GLU A 123 -11.61 -0.35 8.83
C GLU A 123 -12.89 -0.14 9.66
N ALA A 124 -13.04 -0.88 10.77
CA ALA A 124 -14.20 -0.78 11.64
C ALA A 124 -14.14 0.39 12.63
N ASP A 125 -12.98 1.02 12.78
CA ASP A 125 -12.80 2.13 13.72
C ASP A 125 -13.12 3.45 13.03
N GLU A 126 -14.27 4.03 13.37
CA GLU A 126 -14.75 5.28 12.80
C GLU A 126 -13.92 6.50 13.22
N THR A 127 -13.13 6.39 14.30
CA THR A 127 -12.27 7.49 14.75
C THR A 127 -11.13 7.77 13.78
N GLY A 128 -10.72 6.73 13.01
CA GLY A 128 -9.59 6.82 12.10
C GLY A 128 -8.24 6.85 12.82
N ASP A 129 -8.21 6.40 14.07
CA ASP A 129 -6.96 6.31 14.83
C ASP A 129 -5.96 5.42 14.10
N ARG A 130 -4.70 5.82 14.13
CA ARG A 130 -3.64 5.12 13.40
C ARG A 130 -3.20 3.86 14.13
N VAL A 131 -3.19 2.75 13.43
CA VAL A 131 -2.59 1.49 13.89
C VAL A 131 -1.08 1.51 13.64
N ALA A 132 -0.68 2.08 12.52
CA ALA A 132 0.73 2.23 12.17
C ALA A 132 0.92 3.40 11.21
N THR A 133 2.13 3.92 11.21
CA THR A 133 2.57 4.94 10.24
C THR A 133 3.81 4.42 9.55
N PHE A 134 3.87 4.58 8.23
CA PHE A 134 4.97 4.10 7.41
C PHE A 134 5.43 5.26 6.53
N ARG A 135 6.74 5.38 6.32
CA ARG A 135 7.31 6.31 5.34
C ARG A 135 8.21 5.53 4.40
N GLY A 136 8.21 5.93 3.15
CA GLY A 136 9.10 5.34 2.16
C GLY A 136 9.60 6.36 1.15
N ARG A 137 10.80 6.10 0.64
CA ARG A 137 11.38 6.82 -0.50
C ARG A 137 11.63 5.85 -1.62
N VAL A 138 11.34 6.31 -2.83
CA VAL A 138 11.61 5.54 -4.04
C VAL A 138 12.61 6.26 -4.93
N TYR A 139 13.27 5.47 -5.78
CA TYR A 139 14.07 5.95 -6.90
C TYR A 139 13.43 5.49 -8.19
N LYS A 140 13.35 6.40 -9.16
CA LYS A 140 12.85 6.09 -10.51
C LYS A 140 14.03 6.09 -11.46
N PRO A 141 14.52 4.90 -11.82
CA PRO A 141 15.68 4.79 -12.70
C PRO A 141 15.45 5.30 -14.12
#